data_2a018fa17e517c5bbe73b66fb29a7191
#
_entry.id   2a018fa17e517c5bbe73b66fb29a7191
#
_cell.length_a   1.000
_cell.length_b   1.000
_cell.length_c   1.000
_cell.angle_alpha   90.00
_cell.angle_beta   90.00
_cell.angle_gamma   90.00
#
_symmetry.space_group_name_H-M   'P 1'
#
loop_
_entity.id
_entity.type
_entity.pdbx_description
1 polymer ?
#
loop_
_entity_poly.entity_id
_entity_poly.type
_entity_poly.pdbx_seq_one_letter_code
_entity_poly.pdbx_strand_id
1 'polypeptide(L)'
;MRVSLISFTASLVLFLSASFVLFAGVPVIPAAKQAEMKEEAFNKKNLGRIKYVKAKDLPAEAYELQIKKNRIVVKSSDEAGRFYAQQTLKQLAEADVMYRGVIKDAPRYAWRGFMLDESRHFFGKEQVKEILDLMARYKLNRFHWHLSDDQSWRVEIKAYPELCSVGGIGCYSDANAPARFYTQDEIREIVAYAAERHIEVIPEIDMPGHATAFTKAFPQLAAGPRTVNPADENLYVVLETVIRELADLFPGRYIHIGGDEVSTRGWRELPEMAAFMEKNGIGSYDDIQKYFERRLSAIVAAAGKVSIAWDDTIDSGLDKDGTIIHWWRADHPESLEKALQAGYGTIISPWDPFYLDYIQDVRCKEGHLAWEQRANCLDEIFGYELSADPSVMGIQANLWTERVRTGERIDYMLFPRLIAIAEKAWTSQENLDYQDFLKRLEKEYGYLDSIGVYYYDFRDFDRHPEPLI
;
A
#
# COMPACT_ATOMS: atom_id res chain seq x y z
N MET A 1 -79.02 36.21 23.15
CA MET A 1 -77.95 35.54 22.37
C MET A 1 -76.71 36.37 22.52
N ARG A 2 -75.72 35.90 23.34
CA ARG A 2 -74.42 36.52 23.53
C ARG A 2 -73.39 35.76 22.67
N VAL A 3 -72.76 36.43 21.73
CA VAL A 3 -71.70 35.93 20.91
C VAL A 3 -70.36 36.26 21.64
N SER A 4 -69.60 35.23 21.98
CA SER A 4 -68.33 35.37 22.65
C SER A 4 -67.20 35.39 21.58
N LEU A 5 -66.46 36.49 21.49
CA LEU A 5 -65.25 36.58 20.67
C LEU A 5 -64.11 35.85 21.38
N ILE A 6 -63.55 34.87 20.72
CA ILE A 6 -62.26 34.20 21.14
C ILE A 6 -61.15 34.88 20.34
N SER A 7 -60.29 35.55 21.09
CA SER A 7 -59.06 36.17 20.57
C SER A 7 -58.00 35.10 20.43
N PHE A 8 -57.52 34.85 19.19
CA PHE A 8 -56.38 34.01 18.88
C PHE A 8 -55.10 34.90 18.87
N THR A 9 -54.29 34.78 19.88
CA THR A 9 -52.92 35.32 19.86
C THR A 9 -52.01 34.32 19.13
N ALA A 10 -51.61 34.66 17.91
CA ALA A 10 -50.61 33.91 17.17
C ALA A 10 -49.20 34.26 17.71
N SER A 11 -48.60 33.33 18.45
CA SER A 11 -47.18 33.41 18.82
C SER A 11 -46.34 33.08 17.59
N LEU A 12 -45.70 34.11 17.03
CA LEU A 12 -44.71 33.97 15.95
C LEU A 12 -43.41 33.39 16.53
N VAL A 13 -43.24 32.07 16.40
CA VAL A 13 -41.94 31.42 16.69
C VAL A 13 -41.04 31.68 15.49
N LEU A 14 -40.11 32.64 15.66
CA LEU A 14 -39.00 32.81 14.71
C LEU A 14 -38.05 31.58 14.81
N PHE A 15 -38.19 30.65 13.91
CA PHE A 15 -37.12 29.70 13.63
C PHE A 15 -35.99 30.45 12.94
N LEU A 16 -34.93 30.79 13.66
CA LEU A 16 -33.63 31.10 13.08
C LEU A 16 -33.14 29.79 12.42
N SER A 17 -33.48 29.58 11.16
CA SER A 17 -32.84 28.60 10.33
C SER A 17 -31.37 29.05 10.12
N ALA A 18 -30.44 28.53 10.92
CA ALA A 18 -29.04 28.56 10.55
C ALA A 18 -28.96 27.80 9.22
N SER A 19 -28.81 28.54 8.13
CA SER A 19 -28.53 27.95 6.81
C SER A 19 -27.18 27.27 6.89
N PHE A 20 -27.19 25.98 7.21
CA PHE A 20 -26.05 25.12 6.96
C PHE A 20 -26.03 24.90 5.45
N VAL A 21 -25.19 25.67 4.75
CA VAL A 21 -24.85 25.34 3.39
C VAL A 21 -23.94 24.11 3.50
N LEU A 22 -24.46 22.93 3.13
CA LEU A 22 -23.60 21.82 2.79
C LEU A 22 -22.74 22.30 1.60
N PHE A 23 -21.55 22.77 1.87
CA PHE A 23 -20.58 23.05 0.81
C PHE A 23 -20.26 21.73 0.12
N ALA A 24 -20.48 21.69 -1.19
CA ALA A 24 -19.91 20.67 -2.06
C ALA A 24 -18.40 20.57 -1.76
N GLY A 25 -17.98 19.41 -1.26
CA GLY A 25 -16.62 18.95 -1.00
C GLY A 25 -15.59 19.96 -0.49
N VAL A 26 -15.02 19.68 0.67
CA VAL A 26 -13.74 20.30 1.09
C VAL A 26 -12.68 19.86 0.07
N PRO A 27 -11.83 20.79 -0.47
CA PRO A 27 -10.87 20.46 -1.54
C PRO A 27 -9.65 19.69 -1.00
N VAL A 28 -9.87 18.53 -0.41
CA VAL A 28 -8.83 17.65 0.13
C VAL A 28 -8.98 16.23 -0.41
N ILE A 29 -7.87 15.57 -0.64
CA ILE A 29 -7.79 14.17 -1.02
C ILE A 29 -6.89 13.44 0.00
N PRO A 30 -7.37 12.34 0.60
CA PRO A 30 -8.71 11.75 0.53
C PRO A 30 -9.80 12.62 1.18
N ALA A 31 -11.06 12.41 0.73
CA ALA A 31 -12.21 13.14 1.25
C ALA A 31 -12.41 12.90 2.75
N ALA A 32 -12.70 13.98 3.47
CA ALA A 32 -12.96 13.89 4.89
C ALA A 32 -14.31 13.23 5.18
N LYS A 33 -14.40 12.50 6.28
CA LYS A 33 -15.63 11.81 6.70
C LYS A 33 -16.78 12.78 6.97
N GLN A 34 -16.48 13.92 7.58
CA GLN A 34 -17.47 14.98 7.85
C GLN A 34 -16.80 16.35 7.82
N ALA A 35 -17.42 17.32 7.15
CA ALA A 35 -16.95 18.69 7.13
C ALA A 35 -18.13 19.66 7.25
N GLU A 36 -18.04 20.57 8.22
CA GLU A 36 -19.00 21.66 8.44
C GLU A 36 -18.23 22.98 8.26
N MET A 37 -18.26 23.50 7.04
CA MET A 37 -17.54 24.73 6.69
C MET A 37 -18.49 25.93 6.71
N LYS A 38 -17.91 27.12 7.00
CA LYS A 38 -18.61 28.41 7.00
C LYS A 38 -18.12 29.22 5.80
N GLU A 39 -18.93 30.15 5.30
CA GLU A 39 -18.53 31.09 4.24
C GLU A 39 -17.48 32.13 4.67
N GLU A 40 -16.99 32.01 5.90
CA GLU A 40 -16.07 32.95 6.50
C GLU A 40 -14.62 32.52 6.28
N ALA A 41 -13.84 33.31 5.55
CA ALA A 41 -12.43 33.03 5.29
C ALA A 41 -11.61 33.01 6.60
N PHE A 42 -10.63 32.09 6.63
CA PHE A 42 -9.58 32.05 7.63
C PHE A 42 -8.40 32.90 7.16
N ASN A 43 -7.86 33.73 8.05
CA ASN A 43 -6.64 34.48 7.73
C ASN A 43 -5.41 33.57 7.81
N LYS A 44 -4.85 33.21 6.67
CA LYS A 44 -3.68 32.30 6.56
C LYS A 44 -2.44 32.78 7.34
N LYS A 45 -2.32 34.08 7.70
CA LYS A 45 -1.28 34.57 8.61
C LYS A 45 -1.34 33.92 10.02
N ASN A 46 -2.45 33.30 10.36
CA ASN A 46 -2.63 32.58 11.62
C ASN A 46 -2.41 31.06 11.51
N LEU A 47 -1.92 30.53 10.40
CA LEU A 47 -1.65 29.10 10.21
C LEU A 47 -0.71 28.53 11.29
N GLY A 48 0.30 29.29 11.72
CA GLY A 48 1.20 28.87 12.80
C GLY A 48 0.59 28.85 14.21
N ARG A 49 -0.67 29.29 14.38
CA ARG A 49 -1.36 29.29 15.69
C ARG A 49 -2.17 28.03 15.90
N ILE A 50 -1.47 26.89 15.99
CA ILE A 50 -2.08 25.57 16.14
C ILE A 50 -2.04 25.15 17.61
N LYS A 51 -3.19 24.71 18.16
CA LYS A 51 -3.28 24.06 19.46
C LYS A 51 -3.60 22.59 19.27
N TYR A 52 -2.75 21.71 19.78
CA TYR A 52 -2.98 20.27 19.81
C TYR A 52 -3.66 19.89 21.12
N VAL A 53 -4.65 18.99 21.04
CA VAL A 53 -5.43 18.53 22.20
C VAL A 53 -5.57 17.01 22.07
N LYS A 54 -5.15 16.27 23.09
CA LYS A 54 -5.36 14.83 23.14
C LYS A 54 -6.84 14.54 23.45
N ALA A 55 -7.50 13.76 22.57
CA ALA A 55 -8.90 13.37 22.67
C ALA A 55 -8.99 11.83 22.69
N LYS A 56 -9.01 11.25 23.89
CA LYS A 56 -8.96 9.78 24.09
C LYS A 56 -10.21 9.03 23.59
N ASP A 57 -11.28 9.75 23.33
CA ASP A 57 -12.56 9.29 22.82
C ASP A 57 -12.59 9.10 21.31
N LEU A 58 -11.58 9.65 20.60
CA LEU A 58 -11.47 9.43 19.17
C LEU A 58 -10.82 8.06 18.88
N PRO A 59 -11.27 7.37 17.79
CA PRO A 59 -10.60 6.16 17.30
C PRO A 59 -9.12 6.39 16.95
N ALA A 60 -8.36 5.31 16.79
CA ALA A 60 -7.00 5.38 16.28
C ALA A 60 -6.97 6.06 14.91
N GLU A 61 -5.91 6.87 14.65
CA GLU A 61 -5.71 7.64 13.43
C GLU A 61 -6.76 8.72 13.14
N ALA A 62 -7.84 8.82 13.96
CA ALA A 62 -8.88 9.83 13.78
C ALA A 62 -8.47 11.19 14.31
N TYR A 63 -9.08 12.24 13.72
CA TYR A 63 -8.87 13.61 14.16
C TYR A 63 -10.11 14.49 14.00
N GLU A 64 -10.12 15.58 14.78
CA GLU A 64 -11.02 16.72 14.61
C GLU A 64 -10.18 17.99 14.41
N LEU A 65 -10.35 18.63 13.24
CA LEU A 65 -9.69 19.87 12.87
C LEU A 65 -10.68 21.03 12.97
N GLN A 66 -10.47 21.94 13.93
CA GLN A 66 -11.31 23.12 14.13
C GLN A 66 -10.58 24.38 13.63
N ILE A 67 -11.07 24.99 12.55
CA ILE A 67 -10.52 26.21 11.96
C ILE A 67 -11.33 27.40 12.50
N LYS A 68 -10.81 28.07 13.54
CA LYS A 68 -11.47 29.19 14.23
C LYS A 68 -10.92 30.53 13.70
N LYS A 69 -11.57 31.63 14.00
CA LYS A 69 -11.21 32.98 13.52
C LYS A 69 -9.69 33.29 13.58
N ASN A 70 -9.02 32.98 14.69
CA ASN A 70 -7.64 33.42 14.95
C ASN A 70 -6.67 32.27 15.27
N ARG A 71 -7.12 31.00 15.23
CA ARG A 71 -6.33 29.82 15.57
C ARG A 71 -6.94 28.55 15.01
N ILE A 72 -6.13 27.53 14.96
CA ILE A 72 -6.51 26.16 14.60
C ILE A 72 -6.42 25.29 15.85
N VAL A 73 -7.36 24.36 16.03
CA VAL A 73 -7.29 23.33 17.08
C VAL A 73 -7.35 21.98 16.40
N VAL A 74 -6.35 21.14 16.66
CA VAL A 74 -6.28 19.75 16.23
C VAL A 74 -6.53 18.87 17.45
N LYS A 75 -7.55 18.02 17.40
CA LYS A 75 -7.80 16.99 18.40
C LYS A 75 -7.53 15.63 17.78
N SER A 76 -6.79 14.78 18.45
CA SER A 76 -6.53 13.38 18.03
C SER A 76 -6.32 12.49 19.24
N SER A 77 -6.52 11.16 19.08
CA SER A 77 -6.23 10.19 20.13
C SER A 77 -4.74 9.84 20.18
N ASP A 78 -4.06 9.88 19.02
CA ASP A 78 -2.69 9.47 18.81
C ASP A 78 -1.92 10.44 17.90
N GLU A 79 -0.62 10.17 17.70
CA GLU A 79 0.25 11.00 16.87
C GLU A 79 -0.05 10.81 15.36
N ALA A 80 -0.54 9.63 14.94
CA ALA A 80 -0.93 9.40 13.56
C ALA A 80 -2.13 10.25 13.15
N GLY A 81 -3.19 10.30 13.98
CA GLY A 81 -4.33 11.19 13.76
C GLY A 81 -3.92 12.67 13.74
N ARG A 82 -2.96 13.08 14.59
CA ARG A 82 -2.38 14.41 14.53
C ARG A 82 -1.66 14.68 13.22
N PHE A 83 -0.87 13.73 12.74
CA PHE A 83 -0.16 13.81 11.47
C PHE A 83 -1.13 13.94 10.28
N TYR A 84 -2.17 13.11 10.22
CA TYR A 84 -3.16 13.18 9.14
C TYR A 84 -3.98 14.48 9.17
N ALA A 85 -4.27 15.02 10.35
CA ALA A 85 -4.84 16.36 10.45
C ALA A 85 -3.91 17.42 9.85
N GLN A 86 -2.60 17.28 10.00
CA GLN A 86 -1.61 18.19 9.40
C GLN A 86 -1.58 18.05 7.87
N GLN A 87 -1.69 16.82 7.31
CA GLN A 87 -1.77 16.63 5.86
C GLN A 87 -3.03 17.32 5.29
N THR A 88 -4.17 17.14 5.93
CA THR A 88 -5.41 17.85 5.56
C THR A 88 -5.23 19.38 5.66
N LEU A 89 -4.60 19.86 6.72
CA LEU A 89 -4.37 21.29 6.90
C LEU A 89 -3.44 21.87 5.82
N LYS A 90 -2.40 21.13 5.39
CA LYS A 90 -1.52 21.53 4.29
C LYS A 90 -2.31 21.73 3.00
N GLN A 91 -3.12 20.75 2.61
CA GLN A 91 -3.95 20.83 1.41
C GLN A 91 -4.94 22.00 1.47
N LEU A 92 -5.58 22.24 2.62
CA LEU A 92 -6.45 23.40 2.82
C LEU A 92 -5.72 24.74 2.70
N ALA A 93 -4.47 24.78 3.13
CA ALA A 93 -3.65 25.99 3.07
C ALA A 93 -3.18 26.31 1.64
N GLU A 94 -3.10 25.32 0.77
CA GLU A 94 -2.77 25.47 -0.66
C GLU A 94 -3.92 26.09 -1.46
N ALA A 95 -5.19 25.87 -1.05
CA ALA A 95 -6.34 26.44 -1.72
C ALA A 95 -6.34 27.98 -1.67
N ASP A 96 -6.87 28.65 -2.70
CA ASP A 96 -6.93 30.13 -2.78
C ASP A 96 -7.54 30.74 -1.53
N VAL A 97 -8.68 30.19 -1.09
CA VAL A 97 -9.38 30.59 0.12
C VAL A 97 -9.52 29.40 1.06
N MET A 98 -9.01 29.56 2.27
CA MET A 98 -9.24 28.64 3.36
C MET A 98 -10.42 29.13 4.21
N TYR A 99 -11.44 28.31 4.37
CA TYR A 99 -12.64 28.63 5.12
C TYR A 99 -12.54 28.18 6.59
N ARG A 100 -13.30 28.85 7.48
CA ARG A 100 -13.46 28.42 8.88
C ARG A 100 -14.44 27.25 8.95
N GLY A 101 -14.29 26.40 9.95
CA GLY A 101 -15.20 25.25 10.11
C GLY A 101 -14.63 24.17 11.01
N VAL A 102 -15.26 23.01 10.91
CA VAL A 102 -14.85 21.80 11.63
C VAL A 102 -14.82 20.64 10.64
N ILE A 103 -13.70 19.92 10.63
CA ILE A 103 -13.54 18.66 9.89
C ILE A 103 -13.33 17.56 10.90
N LYS A 104 -14.10 16.48 10.81
CA LYS A 104 -13.93 15.24 11.56
C LYS A 104 -13.63 14.13 10.58
N ASP A 105 -12.56 13.40 10.84
CA ASP A 105 -12.06 12.44 9.86
C ASP A 105 -11.42 11.23 10.54
N ALA A 106 -11.49 10.10 9.86
CA ALA A 106 -10.92 8.83 10.29
C ALA A 106 -10.80 7.90 9.09
N PRO A 107 -9.79 7.02 9.04
CA PRO A 107 -9.64 6.06 7.93
C PRO A 107 -10.78 5.04 7.92
N ARG A 108 -11.16 4.61 6.71
CA ARG A 108 -12.04 3.46 6.49
C ARG A 108 -11.35 2.14 6.84
N TYR A 109 -10.10 1.99 6.39
CA TYR A 109 -9.29 0.79 6.60
C TYR A 109 -8.02 1.09 7.39
N ALA A 110 -7.61 0.14 8.22
CA ALA A 110 -6.34 0.19 8.95
C ALA A 110 -5.13 -0.04 8.04
N TRP A 111 -5.29 -0.84 6.96
CA TRP A 111 -4.27 -1.08 5.95
C TRP A 111 -4.55 -0.25 4.69
N ARG A 112 -3.62 0.61 4.32
CA ARG A 112 -3.68 1.46 3.15
C ARG A 112 -2.30 1.41 2.49
N GLY A 113 -2.13 0.41 1.59
CA GLY A 113 -0.83 -0.04 1.14
C GLY A 113 -0.45 0.43 -0.26
N PHE A 114 0.87 0.48 -0.46
CA PHE A 114 1.49 0.54 -1.77
C PHE A 114 2.74 -0.35 -1.78
N MET A 115 2.92 -1.15 -2.84
CA MET A 115 4.09 -1.99 -3.07
C MET A 115 4.92 -1.45 -4.22
N LEU A 116 6.25 -1.40 -4.02
CA LEU A 116 7.24 -1.12 -5.05
C LEU A 116 8.15 -2.34 -5.23
N ASP A 117 8.24 -2.82 -6.47
CA ASP A 117 9.23 -3.80 -6.88
C ASP A 117 10.57 -3.12 -7.20
N GLU A 118 11.58 -3.46 -6.43
CA GLU A 118 12.97 -3.00 -6.62
C GLU A 118 13.88 -4.11 -7.18
N SER A 119 13.37 -5.33 -7.27
CA SER A 119 14.12 -6.45 -7.79
C SER A 119 14.27 -6.39 -9.30
N ARG A 120 13.16 -6.17 -10.04
CA ARG A 120 13.20 -6.09 -11.50
C ARG A 120 13.99 -4.88 -11.97
N HIS A 121 13.77 -3.70 -11.37
CA HIS A 121 14.60 -2.50 -11.56
C HIS A 121 14.85 -1.80 -10.24
N PHE A 122 16.06 -1.28 -10.04
CA PHE A 122 16.48 -0.63 -8.80
C PHE A 122 16.48 0.89 -8.97
N PHE A 123 15.72 1.61 -8.14
CA PHE A 123 15.58 3.06 -8.23
C PHE A 123 16.41 3.81 -7.20
N GLY A 124 16.60 3.26 -6.01
CA GLY A 124 17.43 3.85 -4.97
C GLY A 124 16.65 4.71 -3.98
N LYS A 125 17.32 5.08 -2.89
CA LYS A 125 16.68 5.65 -1.70
C LYS A 125 15.97 6.99 -1.91
N GLU A 126 16.43 7.82 -2.83
CA GLU A 126 15.82 9.13 -3.04
C GLU A 126 14.43 8.95 -3.71
N GLN A 127 14.32 8.06 -4.72
CA GLN A 127 13.02 7.75 -5.33
C GLN A 127 12.05 7.14 -4.31
N VAL A 128 12.54 6.25 -3.44
CA VAL A 128 11.71 5.68 -2.37
C VAL A 128 11.19 6.77 -1.42
N LYS A 129 12.03 7.75 -1.06
CA LYS A 129 11.60 8.87 -0.19
C LYS A 129 10.57 9.77 -0.85
N GLU A 130 10.71 10.05 -2.15
CA GLU A 130 9.72 10.82 -2.91
C GLU A 130 8.34 10.12 -2.91
N ILE A 131 8.33 8.80 -3.10
CA ILE A 131 7.11 7.99 -2.99
C ILE A 131 6.53 8.06 -1.58
N LEU A 132 7.36 7.92 -0.54
CA LEU A 132 6.91 8.01 0.86
C LEU A 132 6.31 9.38 1.20
N ASP A 133 6.80 10.48 0.62
CA ASP A 133 6.23 11.82 0.78
C ASP A 133 4.82 11.91 0.18
N LEU A 134 4.62 11.33 -1.02
CA LEU A 134 3.32 11.28 -1.68
C LEU A 134 2.36 10.34 -0.95
N MET A 135 2.83 9.17 -0.50
CA MET A 135 2.05 8.27 0.36
C MET A 135 1.55 9.00 1.62
N ALA A 136 2.42 9.76 2.28
CA ALA A 136 2.09 10.54 3.47
C ALA A 136 1.01 11.61 3.18
N ARG A 137 1.13 12.34 2.05
CA ARG A 137 0.17 13.34 1.62
C ARG A 137 -1.23 12.75 1.45
N TYR A 138 -1.31 11.56 0.85
CA TYR A 138 -2.57 10.85 0.59
C TYR A 138 -2.95 9.87 1.70
N LYS A 139 -2.30 9.92 2.86
CA LYS A 139 -2.62 9.13 4.07
C LYS A 139 -2.52 7.62 3.88
N LEU A 140 -1.69 7.14 2.94
CA LEU A 140 -1.26 5.75 2.88
C LEU A 140 -0.29 5.46 4.03
N ASN A 141 -0.32 4.24 4.60
CA ASN A 141 0.42 3.94 5.83
C ASN A 141 1.19 2.61 5.81
N ARG A 142 1.22 1.91 4.68
CA ARG A 142 1.98 0.66 4.50
C ARG A 142 2.78 0.74 3.21
N PHE A 143 4.10 0.73 3.33
CA PHE A 143 5.01 0.61 2.21
C PHE A 143 5.54 -0.81 2.14
N HIS A 144 5.03 -1.59 1.20
CA HIS A 144 5.47 -2.95 0.92
C HIS A 144 6.64 -2.87 -0.06
N TRP A 145 7.81 -3.36 0.36
CA TRP A 145 9.05 -3.25 -0.38
C TRP A 145 9.48 -4.62 -0.86
N HIS A 146 9.27 -4.90 -2.15
CA HIS A 146 9.64 -6.16 -2.80
C HIS A 146 11.13 -6.14 -3.14
N LEU A 147 11.94 -6.82 -2.30
CA LEU A 147 13.40 -6.70 -2.27
C LEU A 147 14.15 -7.90 -2.85
N SER A 148 13.45 -8.96 -3.24
CA SER A 148 14.09 -10.11 -3.91
C SER A 148 13.14 -10.76 -4.90
N ASP A 149 13.68 -11.18 -6.04
CA ASP A 149 13.00 -11.94 -7.08
C ASP A 149 14.04 -12.63 -7.97
N ASP A 150 13.63 -13.21 -9.10
CA ASP A 150 14.51 -13.87 -10.06
C ASP A 150 15.65 -12.98 -10.55
N GLN A 151 15.39 -11.69 -10.73
CA GLN A 151 16.34 -10.77 -11.31
C GLN A 151 17.43 -10.38 -10.33
N SER A 152 17.06 -10.09 -9.07
CA SER A 152 18.02 -9.54 -8.15
C SER A 152 17.60 -9.61 -6.68
N TRP A 153 18.61 -9.59 -5.81
CA TRP A 153 18.52 -9.44 -4.36
C TRP A 153 18.94 -8.03 -3.95
N ARG A 154 18.11 -7.28 -3.24
CA ARG A 154 18.27 -5.85 -3.01
C ARG A 154 18.55 -5.43 -1.55
N VAL A 155 18.65 -6.35 -0.62
CA VAL A 155 18.87 -6.04 0.80
C VAL A 155 20.18 -6.64 1.32
N GLU A 156 21.02 -5.81 1.95
CA GLU A 156 22.27 -6.27 2.58
C GLU A 156 21.97 -7.19 3.77
N ILE A 157 22.49 -8.42 3.69
CA ILE A 157 22.56 -9.38 4.78
C ILE A 157 24.02 -9.57 5.14
N LYS A 158 24.45 -9.06 6.29
CA LYS A 158 25.87 -9.04 6.67
C LYS A 158 26.45 -10.42 6.87
N ALA A 159 25.65 -11.38 7.34
CA ALA A 159 26.06 -12.77 7.48
C ALA A 159 26.30 -13.46 6.13
N TYR A 160 25.67 -12.97 5.05
CA TYR A 160 25.73 -13.57 3.72
C TYR A 160 25.94 -12.51 2.64
N PRO A 161 27.16 -11.93 2.53
CA PRO A 161 27.43 -10.85 1.56
C PRO A 161 27.29 -11.29 0.10
N GLU A 162 27.33 -12.60 -0.20
CA GLU A 162 27.09 -13.16 -1.53
C GLU A 162 25.67 -12.92 -2.04
N LEU A 163 24.68 -12.76 -1.15
CA LEU A 163 23.33 -12.38 -1.56
C LEU A 163 23.32 -11.04 -2.33
N CYS A 164 24.16 -10.09 -1.93
CA CYS A 164 24.30 -8.81 -2.63
C CYS A 164 25.35 -8.86 -3.74
N SER A 165 26.54 -9.43 -3.48
CA SER A 165 27.65 -9.39 -4.43
C SER A 165 27.45 -10.31 -5.65
N VAL A 166 26.65 -11.36 -5.51
CA VAL A 166 26.29 -12.31 -6.57
C VAL A 166 24.81 -12.19 -6.91
N GLY A 167 23.92 -12.34 -5.92
CA GLY A 167 22.47 -12.24 -6.09
C GLY A 167 22.00 -10.84 -6.50
N GLY A 168 22.74 -9.78 -6.15
CA GLY A 168 22.43 -8.39 -6.52
C GLY A 168 22.76 -8.01 -7.96
N ILE A 169 23.44 -8.89 -8.73
CA ILE A 169 23.81 -8.66 -10.14
C ILE A 169 22.61 -8.88 -11.04
N GLY A 170 22.37 -7.90 -11.92
CA GLY A 170 21.34 -7.95 -12.94
C GLY A 170 20.11 -7.11 -12.61
N CYS A 171 19.28 -6.96 -13.61
CA CYS A 171 17.92 -6.41 -13.58
C CYS A 171 17.13 -7.03 -14.74
N TYR A 172 15.84 -6.73 -14.83
CA TYR A 172 14.98 -7.29 -15.88
C TYR A 172 15.46 -6.95 -17.30
N SER A 173 15.97 -5.74 -17.50
CA SER A 173 16.43 -5.27 -18.83
C SER A 173 17.87 -5.62 -19.16
N ASP A 174 18.70 -5.97 -18.14
CA ASP A 174 20.11 -6.36 -18.33
C ASP A 174 20.53 -7.35 -17.23
N ALA A 175 20.62 -8.61 -17.59
CA ALA A 175 21.03 -9.68 -16.68
C ALA A 175 22.48 -9.54 -16.14
N ASN A 176 23.29 -8.67 -16.75
CA ASN A 176 24.69 -8.43 -16.37
C ASN A 176 24.88 -7.04 -15.73
N ALA A 177 23.82 -6.31 -15.45
CA ALA A 177 23.92 -5.01 -14.78
C ALA A 177 24.70 -5.14 -13.47
N PRO A 178 25.55 -4.15 -13.11
CA PRO A 178 26.28 -4.19 -11.85
C PRO A 178 25.37 -4.41 -10.65
N ALA A 179 25.88 -5.09 -9.63
CA ALA A 179 25.14 -5.33 -8.39
C ALA A 179 24.69 -4.01 -7.77
N ARG A 180 23.39 -3.92 -7.48
CA ARG A 180 22.77 -2.79 -6.77
C ARG A 180 21.89 -3.33 -5.66
N PHE A 181 22.02 -2.75 -4.49
CA PHE A 181 21.27 -3.14 -3.30
C PHE A 181 21.27 -2.00 -2.28
N TYR A 182 20.41 -2.09 -1.30
CA TYR A 182 20.39 -1.18 -0.15
C TYR A 182 21.30 -1.71 0.95
N THR A 183 22.22 -0.87 1.42
CA THR A 183 22.97 -1.15 2.64
C THR A 183 22.04 -1.10 3.85
N GLN A 184 22.41 -1.79 4.93
CA GLN A 184 21.62 -1.74 6.17
C GLN A 184 21.45 -0.32 6.71
N ASP A 185 22.43 0.56 6.50
CA ASP A 185 22.34 1.95 6.93
C ASP A 185 21.34 2.75 6.08
N GLU A 186 21.31 2.52 4.77
CA GLU A 186 20.27 3.13 3.89
C GLU A 186 18.87 2.61 4.21
N ILE A 187 18.73 1.32 4.54
CA ILE A 187 17.44 0.75 5.00
C ILE A 187 17.00 1.42 6.29
N ARG A 188 17.88 1.57 7.30
CA ARG A 188 17.54 2.27 8.55
C ARG A 188 17.15 3.72 8.30
N GLU A 189 17.82 4.41 7.38
CA GLU A 189 17.48 5.78 6.97
C GLU A 189 16.07 5.84 6.38
N ILE A 190 15.73 4.94 5.45
CA ILE A 190 14.41 4.87 4.81
C ILE A 190 13.32 4.51 5.83
N VAL A 191 13.57 3.52 6.68
CA VAL A 191 12.62 3.10 7.73
C VAL A 191 12.34 4.23 8.72
N ALA A 192 13.37 4.97 9.14
CA ALA A 192 13.19 6.15 9.99
C ALA A 192 12.41 7.27 9.29
N TYR A 193 12.72 7.52 8.02
CA TYR A 193 12.04 8.51 7.19
C TYR A 193 10.54 8.18 7.00
N ALA A 194 10.21 6.90 6.79
CA ALA A 194 8.84 6.41 6.72
C ALA A 194 8.11 6.54 8.07
N ALA A 195 8.78 6.19 9.17
CA ALA A 195 8.21 6.27 10.52
C ALA A 195 7.81 7.70 10.92
N GLU A 196 8.59 8.72 10.53
CA GLU A 196 8.23 10.14 10.71
C GLU A 196 6.94 10.52 9.96
N ARG A 197 6.55 9.73 8.96
CA ARG A 197 5.34 9.88 8.13
C ARG A 197 4.21 8.94 8.54
N HIS A 198 4.39 8.23 9.65
CA HIS A 198 3.47 7.16 10.10
C HIS A 198 3.22 6.07 9.05
N ILE A 199 4.27 5.75 8.27
CA ILE A 199 4.28 4.65 7.30
C ILE A 199 5.14 3.52 7.86
N GLU A 200 4.57 2.33 7.94
CA GLU A 200 5.30 1.10 8.27
C GLU A 200 5.86 0.49 6.99
N VAL A 201 7.18 0.20 6.99
CA VAL A 201 7.86 -0.47 5.88
C VAL A 201 7.81 -1.97 6.10
N ILE A 202 7.35 -2.71 5.09
CA ILE A 202 7.19 -4.16 5.12
C ILE A 202 8.13 -4.74 4.06
N PRO A 203 9.24 -5.40 4.47
CA PRO A 203 10.11 -6.07 3.52
C PRO A 203 9.47 -7.34 3.00
N GLU A 204 9.67 -7.63 1.71
CA GLU A 204 9.38 -8.92 1.12
C GLU A 204 10.65 -9.61 0.65
N ILE A 205 10.77 -10.88 1.03
CA ILE A 205 11.71 -11.85 0.47
C ILE A 205 10.88 -13.00 -0.05
N ASP A 206 10.75 -13.06 -1.36
CA ASP A 206 9.89 -14.02 -2.01
C ASP A 206 10.53 -15.41 -2.10
N MET A 207 9.83 -16.40 -1.56
CA MET A 207 10.22 -17.80 -1.45
C MET A 207 8.97 -18.71 -1.43
N PRO A 208 9.06 -19.97 -1.92
CA PRO A 208 10.24 -20.69 -2.43
C PRO A 208 10.47 -20.53 -3.92
N GLY A 209 9.50 -19.93 -4.66
CA GLY A 209 9.61 -19.47 -6.04
C GLY A 209 10.35 -18.14 -6.14
N HIS A 210 10.41 -17.54 -7.33
CA HIS A 210 11.05 -16.24 -7.56
C HIS A 210 12.46 -16.08 -6.93
N ALA A 211 13.17 -17.19 -6.81
CA ALA A 211 14.37 -17.31 -5.98
C ALA A 211 15.67 -17.39 -6.79
N THR A 212 15.68 -17.01 -8.08
CA THR A 212 16.90 -17.14 -8.92
C THR A 212 18.06 -16.32 -8.36
N ALA A 213 17.82 -15.11 -7.83
CA ALA A 213 18.88 -14.31 -7.22
C ALA A 213 19.48 -15.00 -5.98
N PHE A 214 18.64 -15.61 -5.15
CA PHE A 214 19.06 -16.40 -4.00
C PHE A 214 19.84 -17.64 -4.43
N THR A 215 19.34 -18.41 -5.42
CA THR A 215 19.99 -19.64 -5.88
C THR A 215 21.29 -19.39 -6.65
N LYS A 216 21.47 -18.20 -7.25
CA LYS A 216 22.77 -17.75 -7.78
C LYS A 216 23.80 -17.58 -6.66
N ALA A 217 23.40 -17.01 -5.52
CA ALA A 217 24.28 -16.85 -4.36
C ALA A 217 24.55 -18.19 -3.64
N PHE A 218 23.55 -19.08 -3.61
CA PHE A 218 23.61 -20.40 -2.95
C PHE A 218 23.20 -21.53 -3.89
N PRO A 219 24.04 -21.87 -4.90
CA PRO A 219 23.67 -22.89 -5.89
C PRO A 219 23.46 -24.29 -5.28
N GLN A 220 24.06 -24.57 -4.13
CA GLN A 220 23.87 -25.83 -3.39
C GLN A 220 22.47 -25.96 -2.75
N LEU A 221 21.76 -24.85 -2.58
CA LEU A 221 20.40 -24.81 -2.01
C LEU A 221 19.30 -24.73 -3.09
N ALA A 222 19.68 -24.84 -4.36
CA ALA A 222 18.75 -24.74 -5.48
C ALA A 222 18.05 -26.07 -5.78
N ALA A 223 16.79 -26.00 -6.16
CA ALA A 223 16.03 -27.09 -6.79
C ALA A 223 15.63 -26.68 -8.22
N GLY A 224 16.60 -26.26 -9.01
CA GLY A 224 16.41 -25.63 -10.32
C GLY A 224 16.68 -24.12 -10.27
N PRO A 225 16.53 -23.42 -11.38
CA PRO A 225 17.00 -22.03 -11.47
C PRO A 225 16.18 -21.03 -10.64
N ARG A 226 14.89 -21.29 -10.43
CA ARG A 226 13.96 -20.33 -9.83
C ARG A 226 13.41 -20.76 -8.46
N THR A 227 13.82 -21.93 -7.96
CA THR A 227 13.19 -22.53 -6.77
C THR A 227 14.25 -23.10 -5.84
N VAL A 228 14.09 -22.88 -4.54
CA VAL A 228 14.97 -23.44 -3.51
C VAL A 228 14.68 -24.92 -3.24
N ASN A 229 15.62 -25.63 -2.57
CA ASN A 229 15.49 -27.03 -2.20
C ASN A 229 14.97 -27.20 -0.75
N PRO A 230 13.69 -27.43 -0.50
CA PRO A 230 13.13 -27.59 0.84
C PRO A 230 13.59 -28.85 1.58
N ALA A 231 14.24 -29.78 0.89
CA ALA A 231 14.78 -30.99 1.51
C ALA A 231 16.13 -30.77 2.21
N ASP A 232 16.83 -29.66 1.89
CA ASP A 232 18.11 -29.30 2.51
C ASP A 232 17.88 -28.46 3.78
N GLU A 233 18.25 -28.98 4.94
CA GLU A 233 18.11 -28.28 6.22
C GLU A 233 18.97 -27.01 6.31
N ASN A 234 20.07 -26.91 5.55
CA ASN A 234 20.90 -25.70 5.51
C ASN A 234 20.13 -24.50 4.93
N LEU A 235 19.13 -24.73 4.06
CA LEU A 235 18.25 -23.68 3.57
C LEU A 235 17.59 -22.93 4.75
N TYR A 236 17.07 -23.65 5.70
CA TYR A 236 16.36 -23.05 6.85
C TYR A 236 17.32 -22.35 7.82
N VAL A 237 18.57 -22.81 7.93
CA VAL A 237 19.63 -22.11 8.69
C VAL A 237 19.95 -20.75 8.05
N VAL A 238 20.04 -20.72 6.72
CA VAL A 238 20.26 -19.45 5.98
C VAL A 238 19.04 -18.54 6.15
N LEU A 239 17.83 -19.05 5.92
CA LEU A 239 16.59 -18.26 6.03
C LEU A 239 16.38 -17.73 7.46
N GLU A 240 16.67 -18.53 8.50
CA GLU A 240 16.59 -18.04 9.90
C GLU A 240 17.52 -16.83 10.11
N THR A 241 18.72 -16.87 9.57
CA THR A 241 19.67 -15.77 9.70
C THR A 241 19.20 -14.53 8.91
N VAL A 242 18.73 -14.73 7.67
CA VAL A 242 18.16 -13.66 6.84
C VAL A 242 16.98 -12.99 7.54
N ILE A 243 16.01 -13.78 8.00
CA ILE A 243 14.80 -13.26 8.67
C ILE A 243 15.15 -12.53 9.97
N ARG A 244 16.15 -13.00 10.72
CA ARG A 244 16.62 -12.32 11.93
C ARG A 244 17.21 -10.95 11.62
N GLU A 245 18.09 -10.84 10.60
CA GLU A 245 18.64 -9.53 10.21
C GLU A 245 17.56 -8.60 9.67
N LEU A 246 16.58 -9.10 8.91
CA LEU A 246 15.43 -8.32 8.47
C LEU A 246 14.59 -7.84 9.67
N ALA A 247 14.34 -8.70 10.66
CA ALA A 247 13.57 -8.34 11.83
C ALA A 247 14.22 -7.22 12.65
N ASP A 248 15.57 -7.16 12.66
CA ASP A 248 16.34 -6.08 13.31
C ASP A 248 16.32 -4.78 12.50
N LEU A 249 16.29 -4.87 11.17
CA LEU A 249 16.28 -3.71 10.26
C LEU A 249 14.90 -3.06 10.16
N PHE A 250 13.84 -3.87 10.19
CA PHE A 250 12.47 -3.45 10.03
C PHE A 250 11.71 -3.62 11.34
N PRO A 251 11.58 -2.57 12.16
CA PRO A 251 10.95 -2.65 13.49
C PRO A 251 9.45 -2.90 13.43
N GLY A 252 8.82 -2.76 12.26
CA GLY A 252 7.43 -3.06 12.01
C GLY A 252 7.05 -4.50 12.35
N ARG A 253 5.76 -4.77 12.38
CA ARG A 253 5.23 -6.07 12.82
C ARG A 253 5.38 -7.16 11.76
N TYR A 254 5.48 -6.81 10.47
CA TYR A 254 5.25 -7.72 9.37
C TYR A 254 6.49 -7.99 8.55
N ILE A 255 6.62 -9.22 8.02
CA ILE A 255 7.52 -9.61 6.94
C ILE A 255 6.69 -10.36 5.91
N HIS A 256 6.78 -9.97 4.64
CA HIS A 256 6.15 -10.67 3.54
C HIS A 256 7.08 -11.76 3.03
N ILE A 257 6.56 -12.99 2.89
CA ILE A 257 7.34 -14.19 2.55
C ILE A 257 7.12 -14.67 1.10
N GLY A 258 6.34 -13.94 0.31
CA GLY A 258 5.98 -14.32 -1.05
C GLY A 258 5.06 -15.53 -1.11
N GLY A 259 5.46 -16.54 -1.85
CA GLY A 259 4.79 -17.84 -1.94
C GLY A 259 3.94 -18.05 -3.19
N ASP A 260 4.00 -17.10 -4.14
CA ASP A 260 3.26 -17.13 -5.39
C ASP A 260 3.98 -17.93 -6.50
N GLU A 261 3.22 -18.38 -7.48
CA GLU A 261 3.66 -18.96 -8.77
C GLU A 261 4.72 -20.06 -8.68
N VAL A 262 4.73 -20.85 -7.62
CA VAL A 262 5.78 -21.83 -7.35
C VAL A 262 5.77 -22.99 -8.36
N SER A 263 6.91 -23.18 -9.04
CA SER A 263 7.10 -24.31 -9.94
C SER A 263 7.62 -25.54 -9.20
N THR A 264 6.85 -26.63 -9.21
CA THR A 264 7.27 -27.90 -8.60
C THR A 264 8.22 -28.71 -9.48
N ARG A 265 8.56 -28.24 -10.69
CA ARG A 265 9.37 -28.96 -11.67
C ARG A 265 10.76 -29.32 -11.12
N GLY A 266 11.44 -28.35 -10.51
CA GLY A 266 12.79 -28.57 -9.97
C GLY A 266 12.80 -29.63 -8.88
N TRP A 267 11.78 -29.66 -8.02
CA TRP A 267 11.64 -30.67 -6.97
C TRP A 267 11.48 -32.09 -7.52
N ARG A 268 10.82 -32.26 -8.65
CA ARG A 268 10.63 -33.58 -9.29
C ARG A 268 11.94 -34.16 -9.82
N GLU A 269 12.93 -33.32 -10.08
CA GLU A 269 14.22 -33.69 -10.66
C GLU A 269 15.28 -33.99 -9.57
N LEU A 270 15.00 -33.68 -8.29
CA LEU A 270 15.93 -33.91 -7.18
C LEU A 270 15.86 -35.37 -6.69
N PRO A 271 17.00 -36.10 -6.69
CA PRO A 271 17.05 -37.52 -6.29
C PRO A 271 16.56 -37.77 -4.84
N GLU A 272 16.86 -36.83 -3.94
CA GLU A 272 16.54 -36.95 -2.50
C GLU A 272 15.06 -36.64 -2.19
N MET A 273 14.33 -36.03 -3.14
CA MET A 273 13.00 -35.51 -2.86
C MET A 273 11.99 -36.62 -2.49
N ALA A 274 12.05 -37.79 -3.14
CA ALA A 274 11.16 -38.88 -2.81
C ALA A 274 11.33 -39.36 -1.34
N ALA A 275 12.58 -39.53 -0.90
CA ALA A 275 12.89 -39.91 0.47
C ALA A 275 12.50 -38.80 1.48
N PHE A 276 12.66 -37.53 1.11
CA PHE A 276 12.22 -36.40 1.91
C PHE A 276 10.69 -36.39 2.09
N MET A 277 9.95 -36.61 1.02
CA MET A 277 8.49 -36.70 1.05
C MET A 277 8.01 -37.84 1.94
N GLU A 278 8.56 -39.03 1.78
CA GLU A 278 8.25 -40.20 2.61
C GLU A 278 8.52 -39.92 4.10
N LYS A 279 9.70 -39.41 4.42
CA LYS A 279 10.12 -39.09 5.79
C LYS A 279 9.17 -38.10 6.48
N ASN A 280 8.66 -37.12 5.74
CA ASN A 280 7.82 -36.05 6.27
C ASN A 280 6.33 -36.24 6.05
N GLY A 281 5.90 -37.39 5.49
CA GLY A 281 4.49 -37.68 5.24
C GLY A 281 3.86 -36.74 4.17
N ILE A 282 4.66 -36.28 3.22
CA ILE A 282 4.24 -35.36 2.15
C ILE A 282 3.66 -36.19 0.99
N GLY A 283 2.38 -35.95 0.65
CA GLY A 283 1.65 -36.77 -0.32
C GLY A 283 1.83 -36.37 -1.77
N SER A 284 2.14 -35.10 -2.03
CA SER A 284 2.31 -34.56 -3.39
C SER A 284 3.41 -33.50 -3.46
N TYR A 285 3.85 -33.17 -4.68
CA TYR A 285 4.85 -32.10 -4.86
C TYR A 285 4.28 -30.72 -4.48
N ASP A 286 2.98 -30.49 -4.60
CA ASP A 286 2.34 -29.26 -4.18
C ASP A 286 2.32 -29.13 -2.64
N ASP A 287 2.30 -30.28 -1.91
CA ASP A 287 2.41 -30.28 -0.45
C ASP A 287 3.83 -29.97 0.04
N ILE A 288 4.86 -30.03 -0.81
CA ILE A 288 6.21 -29.58 -0.50
C ILE A 288 6.22 -28.06 -0.29
N GLN A 289 5.52 -27.31 -1.13
CA GLN A 289 5.33 -25.88 -0.95
C GLN A 289 4.69 -25.58 0.40
N LYS A 290 3.61 -26.25 0.74
CA LYS A 290 2.92 -26.10 2.04
C LYS A 290 3.84 -26.42 3.23
N TYR A 291 4.70 -27.43 3.09
CA TYR A 291 5.70 -27.75 4.12
C TYR A 291 6.71 -26.61 4.29
N PHE A 292 7.25 -26.10 3.19
CA PHE A 292 8.21 -25.00 3.20
C PHE A 292 7.61 -23.75 3.84
N GLU A 293 6.42 -23.33 3.39
CA GLU A 293 5.76 -22.11 3.87
C GLU A 293 5.46 -22.16 5.37
N ARG A 294 5.02 -23.32 5.89
CA ARG A 294 4.83 -23.50 7.34
C ARG A 294 6.14 -23.35 8.11
N ARG A 295 7.24 -23.87 7.58
CA ARG A 295 8.56 -23.71 8.20
C ARG A 295 9.06 -22.28 8.16
N LEU A 296 8.92 -21.60 7.02
CA LEU A 296 9.33 -20.21 6.89
C LEU A 296 8.49 -19.29 7.78
N SER A 297 7.16 -19.48 7.80
CA SER A 297 6.27 -18.74 8.71
C SER A 297 6.63 -18.97 10.19
N ALA A 298 7.01 -20.19 10.58
CA ALA A 298 7.50 -20.46 11.93
C ALA A 298 8.81 -19.73 12.25
N ILE A 299 9.72 -19.60 11.28
CA ILE A 299 10.96 -18.81 11.43
C ILE A 299 10.63 -17.32 11.62
N VAL A 300 9.70 -16.78 10.83
CA VAL A 300 9.22 -15.39 10.97
C VAL A 300 8.59 -15.17 12.35
N ALA A 301 7.75 -16.11 12.82
CA ALA A 301 7.13 -16.05 14.15
C ALA A 301 8.18 -16.11 15.27
N ALA A 302 9.21 -16.95 15.13
CA ALA A 302 10.33 -17.04 16.09
C ALA A 302 11.14 -15.74 16.17
N ALA A 303 11.19 -14.96 15.09
CA ALA A 303 11.76 -13.60 15.07
C ALA A 303 10.81 -12.52 15.64
N GLY A 304 9.64 -12.90 16.17
CA GLY A 304 8.67 -11.99 16.75
C GLY A 304 7.83 -11.21 15.74
N LYS A 305 7.78 -11.68 14.49
CA LYS A 305 7.05 -11.04 13.38
C LYS A 305 5.81 -11.85 12.98
N VAL A 306 4.95 -11.24 12.19
CA VAL A 306 3.77 -11.84 11.56
C VAL A 306 4.06 -11.97 10.07
N SER A 307 3.81 -13.14 9.52
CA SER A 307 3.97 -13.38 8.08
C SER A 307 2.86 -12.70 7.28
N ILE A 308 3.21 -12.17 6.13
CA ILE A 308 2.25 -11.90 5.04
C ILE A 308 2.64 -12.83 3.89
N ALA A 309 1.67 -13.41 3.22
CA ALA A 309 1.92 -14.29 2.08
C ALA A 309 0.86 -14.07 1.00
N TRP A 310 1.25 -14.25 -0.24
CA TRP A 310 0.32 -14.22 -1.37
C TRP A 310 -0.73 -15.33 -1.22
N ASP A 311 -1.91 -15.14 -1.79
CA ASP A 311 -3.05 -16.05 -1.61
C ASP A 311 -2.88 -17.46 -2.23
N ASP A 312 -1.80 -17.68 -2.99
CA ASP A 312 -1.35 -19.01 -3.41
C ASP A 312 -1.13 -19.95 -2.21
N THR A 313 -0.76 -19.37 -1.08
CA THR A 313 -0.47 -20.09 0.17
C THR A 313 -1.72 -20.48 0.98
N ILE A 314 -2.93 -20.12 0.53
CA ILE A 314 -4.17 -20.26 1.34
C ILE A 314 -4.44 -21.69 1.83
N ASP A 315 -4.03 -22.68 1.04
CA ASP A 315 -4.22 -24.10 1.39
C ASP A 315 -3.01 -24.70 2.15
N SER A 316 -2.04 -23.88 2.59
CA SER A 316 -0.81 -24.34 3.26
C SER A 316 -0.98 -24.62 4.74
N GLY A 317 -2.13 -24.26 5.33
CA GLY A 317 -2.42 -24.49 6.74
C GLY A 317 -1.54 -23.62 7.66
N LEU A 318 -1.28 -22.39 7.25
CA LEU A 318 -0.58 -21.40 8.07
C LEU A 318 -1.42 -21.00 9.29
N ASP A 319 -0.77 -20.61 10.38
CA ASP A 319 -1.47 -20.10 11.55
C ASP A 319 -2.15 -18.77 11.23
N LYS A 320 -3.47 -18.73 11.33
CA LYS A 320 -4.27 -17.52 11.00
C LYS A 320 -4.00 -16.33 11.92
N ASP A 321 -3.56 -16.57 13.16
CA ASP A 321 -3.22 -15.50 14.09
C ASP A 321 -1.80 -14.97 13.88
N GLY A 322 -0.96 -15.75 13.19
CA GLY A 322 0.42 -15.44 12.83
C GLY A 322 0.63 -15.10 11.34
N THR A 323 -0.45 -15.09 10.53
CA THR A 323 -0.34 -14.89 9.08
C THR A 323 -1.47 -14.00 8.55
N ILE A 324 -1.13 -13.14 7.60
CA ILE A 324 -2.07 -12.34 6.81
C ILE A 324 -2.02 -12.85 5.38
N ILE A 325 -3.16 -13.02 4.74
CA ILE A 325 -3.26 -13.40 3.33
C ILE A 325 -3.35 -12.12 2.48
N HIS A 326 -2.50 -12.04 1.48
CA HIS A 326 -2.48 -10.96 0.52
C HIS A 326 -3.08 -11.45 -0.79
N TRP A 327 -4.36 -11.15 -1.00
CA TRP A 327 -5.09 -11.62 -2.18
C TRP A 327 -4.81 -10.73 -3.39
N TRP A 328 -4.29 -11.35 -4.46
CA TRP A 328 -3.95 -10.67 -5.71
C TRP A 328 -4.65 -11.25 -6.95
N ARG A 329 -5.02 -12.55 -6.90
CA ARG A 329 -5.55 -13.28 -8.06
C ARG A 329 -7.03 -12.98 -8.30
N ALA A 330 -7.30 -11.93 -9.11
CA ALA A 330 -8.67 -11.52 -9.46
C ALA A 330 -9.48 -12.63 -10.15
N ASP A 331 -8.80 -13.54 -10.86
CA ASP A 331 -9.37 -14.71 -11.51
C ASP A 331 -9.55 -15.93 -10.59
N HIS A 332 -9.12 -15.84 -9.33
CA HIS A 332 -9.30 -16.84 -8.26
C HIS A 332 -10.05 -16.25 -7.05
N PRO A 333 -11.31 -15.80 -7.22
CA PRO A 333 -12.08 -15.22 -6.11
C PRO A 333 -12.33 -16.20 -4.97
N GLU A 334 -12.30 -17.51 -5.24
CA GLU A 334 -12.43 -18.56 -4.23
C GLU A 334 -11.29 -18.55 -3.20
N SER A 335 -10.10 -18.06 -3.55
CA SER A 335 -8.99 -17.89 -2.59
C SER A 335 -9.29 -16.80 -1.57
N LEU A 336 -9.88 -15.69 -2.03
CA LEU A 336 -10.37 -14.64 -1.13
C LEU A 336 -11.47 -15.17 -0.20
N GLU A 337 -12.47 -15.87 -0.76
CA GLU A 337 -13.55 -16.43 0.03
C GLU A 337 -13.03 -17.40 1.10
N LYS A 338 -12.08 -18.27 0.77
CA LYS A 338 -11.42 -19.18 1.72
C LYS A 338 -10.71 -18.41 2.83
N ALA A 339 -9.94 -17.35 2.49
CA ALA A 339 -9.21 -16.54 3.47
C ALA A 339 -10.17 -15.90 4.48
N LEU A 340 -11.26 -15.28 4.00
CA LEU A 340 -12.27 -14.65 4.84
C LEU A 340 -13.03 -15.67 5.69
N GLN A 341 -13.45 -16.81 5.12
CA GLN A 341 -14.14 -17.88 5.85
C GLN A 341 -13.28 -18.51 6.94
N ALA A 342 -11.97 -18.65 6.69
CA ALA A 342 -11.02 -19.14 7.67
C ALA A 342 -10.67 -18.10 8.76
N GLY A 343 -11.04 -16.83 8.54
CA GLY A 343 -10.81 -15.72 9.49
C GLY A 343 -9.38 -15.19 9.46
N TYR A 344 -8.65 -15.32 8.33
CA TYR A 344 -7.38 -14.64 8.16
C TYR A 344 -7.57 -13.14 8.02
N GLY A 345 -6.71 -12.34 8.65
CA GLY A 345 -6.53 -10.96 8.24
C GLY A 345 -6.17 -10.92 6.75
N THR A 346 -6.91 -10.14 5.95
CA THR A 346 -6.76 -10.19 4.49
C THR A 346 -6.54 -8.81 3.90
N ILE A 347 -5.53 -8.68 3.03
CA ILE A 347 -5.24 -7.50 2.22
C ILE A 347 -5.82 -7.73 0.83
N ILE A 348 -6.58 -6.77 0.32
CA ILE A 348 -7.21 -6.83 -1.01
C ILE A 348 -6.32 -6.06 -2.01
N SER A 349 -5.81 -6.77 -3.01
CA SER A 349 -4.90 -6.20 -4.00
C SER A 349 -4.99 -6.91 -5.37
N PRO A 350 -6.23 -7.11 -5.92
CA PRO A 350 -6.38 -7.87 -7.15
C PRO A 350 -5.62 -7.19 -8.31
N TRP A 351 -4.97 -8.02 -9.17
CA TRP A 351 -4.23 -7.49 -10.32
C TRP A 351 -5.13 -6.63 -11.23
N ASP A 352 -6.41 -6.93 -11.30
CA ASP A 352 -7.44 -6.13 -11.94
C ASP A 352 -8.37 -5.58 -10.85
N PRO A 353 -8.35 -4.24 -10.52
CA PRO A 353 -7.62 -3.17 -11.20
C PRO A 353 -6.46 -2.54 -10.38
N PHE A 354 -5.90 -3.21 -9.34
CA PHE A 354 -4.97 -2.57 -8.38
C PHE A 354 -3.49 -2.74 -8.70
N TYR A 355 -3.14 -3.46 -9.80
CA TYR A 355 -1.77 -3.49 -10.32
C TYR A 355 -1.53 -2.30 -11.24
N LEU A 356 -0.60 -1.44 -10.85
CA LEU A 356 -0.32 -0.17 -11.53
C LEU A 356 0.73 -0.30 -12.64
N ASP A 357 1.29 -1.49 -12.87
CA ASP A 357 2.13 -1.84 -14.02
C ASP A 357 1.33 -2.10 -15.30
N TYR A 358 0.00 -2.29 -15.19
CA TYR A 358 -0.91 -2.25 -16.34
C TYR A 358 -1.02 -0.82 -16.89
N ILE A 359 -1.23 -0.71 -18.21
CA ILE A 359 -1.50 0.60 -18.83
C ILE A 359 -2.72 1.28 -18.20
N GLN A 360 -2.72 2.61 -18.21
CA GLN A 360 -3.84 3.42 -17.68
C GLN A 360 -4.92 3.70 -18.70
N ASP A 361 -4.57 3.53 -19.99
CA ASP A 361 -5.42 3.82 -21.15
C ASP A 361 -4.97 2.92 -22.29
N VAL A 362 -5.89 2.46 -23.12
CA VAL A 362 -5.62 1.61 -24.29
C VAL A 362 -4.73 2.30 -25.36
N ARG A 363 -4.55 3.62 -25.27
CA ARG A 363 -3.63 4.38 -26.11
C ARG A 363 -2.17 4.27 -25.68
N CYS A 364 -1.92 3.87 -24.44
CA CYS A 364 -0.57 3.62 -23.93
C CYS A 364 0.03 2.38 -24.63
N LYS A 365 1.34 2.41 -24.84
CA LYS A 365 2.07 1.39 -25.60
C LYS A 365 2.88 0.45 -24.74
N GLU A 366 3.27 0.90 -23.56
CA GLU A 366 4.16 0.20 -22.67
C GLU A 366 3.46 -0.03 -21.32
N GLY A 367 3.47 -1.27 -20.85
CA GLY A 367 2.87 -1.70 -19.62
C GLY A 367 2.60 -3.20 -19.67
N HIS A 368 2.27 -3.79 -18.54
CA HIS A 368 1.88 -5.19 -18.50
C HIS A 368 0.61 -5.38 -19.34
N LEU A 369 0.56 -6.43 -20.16
CA LEU A 369 -0.54 -6.76 -21.08
C LEU A 369 -1.01 -5.60 -21.99
N ALA A 370 -0.14 -4.64 -22.29
CA ALA A 370 -0.45 -3.56 -23.25
C ALA A 370 -0.86 -4.10 -24.63
N TRP A 371 -0.26 -5.24 -25.08
CA TRP A 371 -0.60 -5.90 -26.35
C TRP A 371 -2.03 -6.48 -26.39
N GLU A 372 -2.65 -6.76 -25.24
CA GLU A 372 -4.04 -7.18 -25.10
C GLU A 372 -4.99 -6.00 -24.93
N GLN A 373 -4.46 -4.78 -24.89
CA GLN A 373 -5.19 -3.54 -24.58
C GLN A 373 -5.95 -3.60 -23.24
N ARG A 374 -5.40 -4.31 -22.26
CA ARG A 374 -5.94 -4.39 -20.90
C ARG A 374 -5.38 -3.23 -20.09
N ALA A 375 -6.25 -2.30 -19.77
CA ALA A 375 -5.93 -1.12 -18.97
C ALA A 375 -6.60 -1.22 -17.60
N ASN A 376 -5.87 -0.86 -16.55
CA ASN A 376 -6.44 -0.60 -15.22
C ASN A 376 -6.74 0.90 -15.13
N CYS A 377 -7.93 1.28 -15.56
CA CYS A 377 -8.34 2.68 -15.66
C CYS A 377 -8.73 3.27 -14.30
N LEU A 378 -8.72 4.60 -14.22
CA LEU A 378 -9.02 5.32 -12.97
C LEU A 378 -10.44 5.07 -12.46
N ASP A 379 -11.42 4.98 -13.36
CA ASP A 379 -12.82 4.71 -13.05
C ASP A 379 -13.05 3.27 -12.60
N GLU A 380 -12.35 2.30 -13.15
CA GLU A 380 -12.37 0.88 -12.72
C GLU A 380 -11.85 0.75 -11.29
N ILE A 381 -10.71 1.37 -10.99
CA ILE A 381 -10.18 1.43 -9.62
C ILE A 381 -11.22 2.02 -8.68
N PHE A 382 -11.80 3.17 -9.04
CA PHE A 382 -12.76 3.86 -8.19
C PHE A 382 -14.05 3.08 -8.02
N GLY A 383 -14.53 2.43 -9.08
CA GLY A 383 -15.75 1.62 -9.11
C GLY A 383 -15.63 0.24 -8.47
N TYR A 384 -14.40 -0.26 -8.22
CA TYR A 384 -14.21 -1.60 -7.67
C TYR A 384 -14.93 -1.77 -6.31
N GLU A 385 -15.77 -2.80 -6.19
CA GLU A 385 -16.51 -3.09 -4.96
C GLU A 385 -15.65 -3.88 -3.97
N LEU A 386 -15.51 -3.36 -2.77
CA LEU A 386 -14.72 -3.97 -1.70
C LEU A 386 -15.62 -4.78 -0.77
N SER A 387 -15.15 -5.95 -0.37
CA SER A 387 -15.82 -6.77 0.65
C SER A 387 -15.99 -5.99 1.96
N ALA A 388 -17.15 -6.12 2.58
CA ALA A 388 -17.45 -5.55 3.90
C ALA A 388 -17.09 -6.49 5.05
N ASP A 389 -16.44 -7.63 4.77
CA ASP A 389 -16.03 -8.59 5.79
C ASP A 389 -15.05 -7.94 6.78
N PRO A 390 -15.25 -8.12 8.10
CA PRO A 390 -14.38 -7.50 9.11
C PRO A 390 -12.94 -8.04 9.11
N SER A 391 -12.66 -9.17 8.46
CA SER A 391 -11.31 -9.71 8.28
C SER A 391 -10.52 -8.95 7.23
N VAL A 392 -11.17 -8.14 6.38
CA VAL A 392 -10.50 -7.26 5.43
C VAL A 392 -9.80 -6.13 6.17
N MET A 393 -8.48 -6.18 6.21
CA MET A 393 -7.64 -5.16 6.85
C MET A 393 -7.60 -3.87 6.03
N GLY A 394 -7.71 -3.99 4.71
CA GLY A 394 -7.70 -2.87 3.77
C GLY A 394 -7.24 -3.26 2.37
N ILE A 395 -6.77 -2.25 1.63
CA ILE A 395 -6.39 -2.41 0.23
C ILE A 395 -4.96 -1.96 -0.02
N GLN A 396 -4.37 -2.50 -1.09
CA GLN A 396 -3.04 -2.14 -1.53
C GLN A 396 -2.98 -2.04 -3.05
N ALA A 397 -2.20 -1.07 -3.54
CA ALA A 397 -1.77 -1.00 -4.92
C ALA A 397 -0.40 -1.64 -5.07
N ASN A 398 -0.13 -2.28 -6.21
CA ASN A 398 1.17 -2.87 -6.50
C ASN A 398 1.73 -2.29 -7.81
N LEU A 399 3.03 -1.99 -7.81
CA LEU A 399 3.78 -1.60 -9.00
C LEU A 399 4.92 -2.59 -9.22
N TRP A 400 4.71 -3.55 -10.13
CA TRP A 400 5.77 -4.38 -10.67
C TRP A 400 6.58 -3.60 -11.69
N THR A 401 7.88 -3.89 -11.79
CA THR A 401 8.78 -2.97 -12.50
C THR A 401 9.46 -3.57 -13.74
N GLU A 402 8.99 -4.69 -14.26
CA GLU A 402 9.49 -5.26 -15.53
C GLU A 402 9.48 -4.24 -16.66
N ARG A 403 8.43 -3.42 -16.72
CA ARG A 403 8.18 -2.38 -17.72
C ARG A 403 8.37 -0.96 -17.17
N VAL A 404 9.03 -0.81 -16.02
CA VAL A 404 9.25 0.49 -15.36
C VAL A 404 10.73 0.63 -15.03
N ARG A 405 11.44 1.54 -15.73
CA ARG A 405 12.91 1.69 -15.61
C ARG A 405 13.36 3.00 -15.01
N THR A 406 12.50 4.02 -15.01
CA THR A 406 12.85 5.39 -14.61
C THR A 406 11.87 5.95 -13.59
N GLY A 407 12.28 6.96 -12.81
CA GLY A 407 11.41 7.68 -11.88
C GLY A 407 10.23 8.34 -12.58
N GLU A 408 10.44 8.97 -13.73
CA GLU A 408 9.36 9.54 -14.55
C GLU A 408 8.31 8.49 -14.92
N ARG A 409 8.76 7.26 -15.22
CA ARG A 409 7.81 6.19 -15.52
C ARG A 409 7.11 5.67 -14.28
N ILE A 410 7.75 5.63 -13.11
CA ILE A 410 7.06 5.37 -11.84
C ILE A 410 5.91 6.37 -11.67
N ASP A 411 6.21 7.66 -11.77
CA ASP A 411 5.22 8.73 -11.62
C ASP A 411 4.06 8.57 -12.60
N TYR A 412 4.37 8.35 -13.87
CA TYR A 412 3.39 8.15 -14.92
C TYR A 412 2.48 6.95 -14.65
N MET A 413 3.03 5.84 -14.15
CA MET A 413 2.25 4.63 -13.84
C MET A 413 1.45 4.77 -12.54
N LEU A 414 1.96 5.49 -11.54
CA LEU A 414 1.29 5.66 -10.26
C LEU A 414 0.14 6.68 -10.31
N PHE A 415 0.37 7.82 -10.94
CA PHE A 415 -0.57 8.94 -10.83
C PHE A 415 -1.42 9.11 -12.09
N PRO A 416 -2.76 9.33 -11.91
CA PRO A 416 -3.47 9.60 -10.65
C PRO A 416 -4.01 8.36 -9.93
N ARG A 417 -3.77 7.13 -10.40
CA ARG A 417 -4.40 5.90 -9.88
C ARG A 417 -4.12 5.65 -8.40
N LEU A 418 -2.90 5.88 -7.94
CA LEU A 418 -2.54 5.72 -6.52
C LEU A 418 -3.34 6.68 -5.63
N ILE A 419 -3.68 7.89 -6.13
CA ILE A 419 -4.54 8.85 -5.42
C ILE A 419 -5.97 8.29 -5.27
N ALA A 420 -6.50 7.64 -6.31
CA ALA A 420 -7.83 7.00 -6.25
C ALA A 420 -7.86 5.83 -5.25
N ILE A 421 -6.79 5.03 -5.20
CA ILE A 421 -6.66 3.95 -4.22
C ILE A 421 -6.60 4.51 -2.80
N ALA A 422 -5.84 5.59 -2.58
CA ALA A 422 -5.78 6.28 -1.30
C ALA A 422 -7.16 6.83 -0.88
N GLU A 423 -7.91 7.41 -1.81
CA GLU A 423 -9.29 7.85 -1.59
C GLU A 423 -10.16 6.69 -1.12
N LYS A 424 -10.16 5.55 -1.82
CA LYS A 424 -10.94 4.35 -1.46
C LYS A 424 -10.53 3.74 -0.13
N ALA A 425 -9.25 3.78 0.20
CA ALA A 425 -8.70 3.21 1.42
C ALA A 425 -9.04 4.05 2.66
N TRP A 426 -9.16 5.36 2.50
CA TRP A 426 -9.40 6.31 3.58
C TRP A 426 -10.85 6.70 3.74
N THR A 427 -11.52 7.08 2.64
CA THR A 427 -12.85 7.67 2.64
C THR A 427 -13.93 6.63 2.94
N SER A 428 -14.88 6.97 3.81
CA SER A 428 -16.01 6.08 4.11
C SER A 428 -16.87 5.83 2.86
N GLN A 429 -17.48 4.63 2.78
CA GLN A 429 -18.21 4.18 1.58
C GLN A 429 -19.31 5.15 1.15
N GLU A 430 -20.02 5.72 2.12
CA GLU A 430 -21.12 6.67 1.89
C GLU A 430 -20.66 8.02 1.32
N ASN A 431 -19.37 8.35 1.43
CA ASN A 431 -18.78 9.60 0.94
C ASN A 431 -17.99 9.42 -0.36
N LEU A 432 -17.86 8.19 -0.87
CA LEU A 432 -17.20 7.94 -2.14
C LEU A 432 -18.08 8.43 -3.30
N ASP A 433 -17.62 9.49 -3.97
CA ASP A 433 -18.25 10.06 -5.16
C ASP A 433 -17.18 10.34 -6.21
N TYR A 434 -17.25 9.62 -7.34
CA TYR A 434 -16.26 9.72 -8.41
C TYR A 434 -16.23 11.12 -9.04
N GLN A 435 -17.38 11.76 -9.23
CA GLN A 435 -17.44 13.08 -9.84
C GLN A 435 -16.91 14.17 -8.90
N ASP A 436 -17.14 14.05 -7.60
CA ASP A 436 -16.52 14.92 -6.61
C ASP A 436 -15.03 14.68 -6.51
N PHE A 437 -14.58 13.42 -6.52
CA PHE A 437 -13.17 13.05 -6.57
C PHE A 437 -12.46 13.69 -7.77
N LEU A 438 -13.02 13.62 -8.98
CA LEU A 438 -12.42 14.22 -10.17
C LEU A 438 -12.26 15.74 -10.05
N LYS A 439 -13.22 16.44 -9.45
CA LYS A 439 -13.12 17.89 -9.20
C LYS A 439 -11.99 18.23 -8.22
N ARG A 440 -11.78 17.41 -7.20
CA ARG A 440 -10.67 17.57 -6.24
C ARG A 440 -9.34 17.21 -6.87
N LEU A 441 -9.29 16.15 -7.68
CA LEU A 441 -8.13 15.71 -8.43
C LEU A 441 -7.63 16.78 -9.41
N GLU A 442 -8.53 17.53 -10.06
CA GLU A 442 -8.15 18.62 -10.94
C GLU A 442 -7.27 19.68 -10.27
N LYS A 443 -7.54 19.98 -8.99
CA LYS A 443 -6.70 20.88 -8.20
C LYS A 443 -5.38 20.24 -7.80
N GLU A 444 -5.39 18.94 -7.56
CA GLU A 444 -4.21 18.18 -7.15
C GLU A 444 -3.16 18.11 -8.25
N TYR A 445 -3.53 18.13 -9.51
CA TYR A 445 -2.56 18.23 -10.61
C TYR A 445 -1.68 19.48 -10.51
N GLY A 446 -2.22 20.62 -10.04
CA GLY A 446 -1.41 21.81 -9.80
C GLY A 446 -0.33 21.62 -8.71
N TYR A 447 -0.62 20.82 -7.69
CA TYR A 447 0.38 20.43 -6.71
C TYR A 447 1.43 19.49 -7.31
N LEU A 448 1.01 18.44 -8.04
CA LEU A 448 1.92 17.50 -8.70
C LEU A 448 2.88 18.22 -9.66
N ASP A 449 2.36 19.18 -10.45
CA ASP A 449 3.19 20.05 -11.31
C ASP A 449 4.23 20.82 -10.48
N SER A 450 3.82 21.38 -9.34
CA SER A 450 4.69 22.22 -8.51
C SER A 450 5.88 21.49 -7.90
N ILE A 451 5.78 20.16 -7.77
CA ILE A 451 6.83 19.28 -7.25
C ILE A 451 7.51 18.42 -8.32
N GLY A 452 7.11 18.58 -9.60
CA GLY A 452 7.76 17.94 -10.74
C GLY A 452 7.37 16.47 -10.96
N VAL A 453 6.23 16.01 -10.45
CA VAL A 453 5.73 14.64 -10.70
C VAL A 453 5.25 14.49 -12.14
N TYR A 454 5.76 13.48 -12.83
CA TYR A 454 5.45 13.20 -14.24
C TYR A 454 4.23 12.27 -14.38
N TYR A 455 3.05 12.79 -14.03
CA TYR A 455 1.82 12.01 -13.98
C TYR A 455 1.13 11.82 -15.34
N TYR A 456 0.32 10.77 -15.48
CA TYR A 456 -0.61 10.60 -16.61
C TYR A 456 -1.79 11.56 -16.49
N ASP A 457 -2.03 12.41 -17.51
CA ASP A 457 -3.23 13.27 -17.56
C ASP A 457 -4.25 12.71 -18.57
N PHE A 458 -5.30 12.04 -18.05
CA PHE A 458 -6.35 11.45 -18.91
C PHE A 458 -7.18 12.51 -19.67
N ARG A 459 -7.10 13.79 -19.26
CA ARG A 459 -7.80 14.93 -19.89
C ARG A 459 -6.99 15.50 -21.04
N ASP A 460 -5.66 15.40 -20.96
CA ASP A 460 -4.71 15.90 -21.96
C ASP A 460 -3.56 14.89 -22.11
N PHE A 461 -3.76 13.94 -23.01
CA PHE A 461 -2.82 12.84 -23.23
C PHE A 461 -1.44 13.33 -23.72
N ASP A 462 -1.38 14.50 -24.35
CA ASP A 462 -0.15 15.06 -24.90
C ASP A 462 0.64 15.89 -23.87
N ARG A 463 0.06 16.17 -22.69
CA ARG A 463 0.71 16.97 -21.64
C ARG A 463 2.02 16.35 -21.15
N HIS A 464 1.96 15.07 -20.81
CA HIS A 464 3.11 14.25 -20.43
C HIS A 464 3.11 13.01 -21.32
N PRO A 465 3.87 13.02 -22.43
CA PRO A 465 4.00 11.86 -23.30
C PRO A 465 4.43 10.62 -22.51
N GLU A 466 3.91 9.46 -22.89
CA GLU A 466 4.26 8.21 -22.21
C GLU A 466 5.79 8.01 -22.24
N PRO A 467 6.45 7.88 -21.06
CA PRO A 467 7.88 7.57 -21.01
C PRO A 467 8.09 6.14 -21.52
N LEU A 468 8.65 6.02 -22.73
CA LEU A 468 8.93 4.71 -23.33
C LEU A 468 10.13 4.03 -22.67
N ILE A 469 10.15 2.68 -22.72
CA ILE A 469 11.17 1.84 -22.09
C ILE A 469 12.43 1.80 -22.98
#